data_1fd8b301bbfa111ff886a5044eb04f19
#
_entry.id   1fd8b301bbfa111ff886a5044eb04f19
#
_cell.length_a   1.000
_cell.length_b   1.000
_cell.length_c   1.000
_cell.angle_alpha   90.00
_cell.angle_beta   90.00
_cell.angle_gamma   90.00
#
_symmetry.space_group_name_H-M   'P 1'
#
loop_
_entity.id
_entity.type
_entity.pdbx_description
1 polymer ?
#
loop_
_entity_poly.entity_id
_entity_poly.type
_entity_poly.pdbx_seq_one_letter_code
_entity_poly.pdbx_strand_id
1 'polypeptide(L)'
;LISVMLVMLLAQTRIFLNMALDGLLPAGLFASIHPRFKTPWKSTILIGGIASVVAALTPIEKATKMTSIGTLLAFAMICAAVFILRKKQPDLHRPFKVRRLGLVAGAGLLFNLLLMFSLDGATWMRLLVWSVLGIIVYRFYGLRKSKLNALNAPGNRPASGL
;
A
#
# COMPACT_ATOMS: atom_id res chain seq x y z
N LEU A 1 -14.24 -18.18 -7.53
CA LEU A 1 -13.79 -16.86 -8.04
C LEU A 1 -14.53 -15.71 -7.34
N ILE A 2 -15.87 -15.72 -7.28
CA ILE A 2 -16.69 -14.66 -6.67
C ILE A 2 -16.29 -14.43 -5.20
N SER A 3 -16.14 -15.49 -4.41
CA SER A 3 -15.74 -15.39 -3.00
C SER A 3 -14.37 -14.71 -2.83
N VAL A 4 -13.41 -15.03 -3.71
CA VAL A 4 -12.09 -14.41 -3.69
C VAL A 4 -12.18 -12.92 -4.03
N MET A 5 -12.97 -12.57 -5.05
CA MET A 5 -13.19 -11.16 -5.43
C MET A 5 -13.82 -10.35 -4.30
N LEU A 6 -14.81 -10.92 -3.59
CA LEU A 6 -15.44 -10.25 -2.44
C LEU A 6 -14.44 -10.02 -1.30
N VAL A 7 -13.63 -11.02 -0.97
CA VAL A 7 -12.61 -10.89 0.09
C VAL A 7 -11.56 -9.85 -0.30
N MET A 8 -11.09 -9.84 -1.54
CA MET A 8 -10.13 -8.85 -2.05
C MET A 8 -10.71 -7.43 -2.04
N LEU A 9 -11.98 -7.26 -2.45
CA LEU A 9 -12.66 -5.97 -2.39
C LEU A 9 -12.79 -5.46 -0.95
N LEU A 10 -13.16 -6.33 -0.02
CA LEU A 10 -13.22 -5.98 1.41
C LEU A 10 -11.85 -5.60 1.98
N ALA A 11 -10.81 -6.35 1.66
CA ALA A 11 -9.45 -6.04 2.09
C ALA A 11 -9.01 -4.67 1.56
N GLN A 12 -9.24 -4.40 0.30
CA GLN A 12 -8.87 -3.14 -0.35
C GLN A 12 -9.61 -1.94 0.26
N THR A 13 -10.92 -2.06 0.51
CA THR A 13 -11.70 -0.98 1.14
C THR A 13 -11.24 -0.67 2.56
N ARG A 14 -10.78 -1.67 3.32
CA ARG A 14 -10.19 -1.47 4.65
C ARG A 14 -8.84 -0.76 4.59
N ILE A 15 -8.01 -1.07 3.60
CA ILE A 15 -6.74 -0.35 3.39
C ILE A 15 -7.01 1.12 3.10
N PHE A 16 -7.95 1.44 2.21
CA PHE A 16 -8.33 2.83 1.92
C PHE A 16 -8.96 3.54 3.12
N LEU A 17 -9.73 2.82 3.94
CA LEU A 17 -10.26 3.37 5.19
C LEU A 17 -9.11 3.79 6.13
N ASN A 18 -8.12 2.93 6.34
CA ASN A 18 -6.97 3.25 7.19
C ASN A 18 -6.18 4.43 6.62
N MET A 19 -5.92 4.46 5.32
CA MET A 19 -5.25 5.59 4.66
C MET A 19 -6.03 6.91 4.81
N ALA A 20 -7.37 6.84 4.78
CA ALA A 20 -8.22 8.01 4.99
C ALA A 20 -8.20 8.47 6.46
N LEU A 21 -8.14 7.54 7.40
CA LEU A 21 -8.00 7.84 8.84
C LEU A 21 -6.64 8.48 9.16
N ASP A 22 -5.59 8.10 8.44
CA ASP A 22 -4.24 8.70 8.52
C ASP A 22 -4.14 10.06 7.80
N GLY A 23 -5.22 10.50 7.13
CA GLY A 23 -5.28 11.77 6.42
C GLY A 23 -4.64 11.76 5.03
N LEU A 24 -4.31 10.58 4.49
CA LEU A 24 -3.72 10.40 3.16
C LEU A 24 -4.75 10.47 2.03
N LEU A 25 -6.03 10.21 2.35
CA LEU A 25 -7.16 10.23 1.41
C LEU A 25 -8.32 11.07 1.96
N PRO A 26 -9.25 11.54 1.10
CA PRO A 26 -10.42 12.30 1.53
C PRO A 26 -11.32 11.47 2.46
N ALA A 27 -11.39 11.85 3.73
CA ALA A 27 -12.16 11.13 4.73
C ALA A 27 -13.66 11.06 4.43
N GLY A 28 -14.23 12.07 3.77
CA GLY A 28 -15.66 12.11 3.42
C GLY A 28 -16.11 10.98 2.47
N LEU A 29 -15.19 10.48 1.63
CA LEU A 29 -15.46 9.37 0.70
C LEU A 29 -15.03 8.02 1.29
N PHE A 30 -13.82 7.94 1.84
CA PHE A 30 -13.19 6.69 2.21
C PHE A 30 -13.36 6.31 3.68
N ALA A 31 -13.62 7.28 4.58
CA ALA A 31 -13.84 7.02 6.01
C ALA A 31 -15.33 6.97 6.42
N SER A 32 -16.27 7.09 5.47
CA SER A 32 -17.70 7.03 5.79
C SER A 32 -18.15 5.59 6.05
N ILE A 33 -18.40 5.27 7.31
CA ILE A 33 -18.86 3.95 7.77
C ILE A 33 -20.39 3.94 7.81
N HIS A 34 -21.01 2.88 7.28
CA HIS A 34 -22.45 2.73 7.34
C HIS A 34 -22.93 2.41 8.77
N PRO A 35 -23.95 3.11 9.32
CA PRO A 35 -24.36 2.95 10.73
C PRO A 35 -24.76 1.52 11.08
N ARG A 36 -25.49 0.83 10.17
CA ARG A 36 -26.02 -0.51 10.39
C ARG A 36 -25.01 -1.62 10.10
N PHE A 37 -24.29 -1.52 8.98
CA PHE A 37 -23.38 -2.59 8.52
C PHE A 37 -21.93 -2.41 8.97
N LYS A 38 -21.58 -1.27 9.56
CA LYS A 38 -20.22 -0.92 10.03
C LYS A 38 -19.14 -1.13 8.96
N THR A 39 -19.48 -0.95 7.69
CA THR A 39 -18.59 -1.09 6.54
C THR A 39 -18.45 0.23 5.79
N PRO A 40 -17.30 0.50 5.13
CA PRO A 40 -17.10 1.71 4.34
C PRO A 40 -17.84 1.64 2.99
N TRP A 41 -19.16 1.76 3.00
CA TRP A 41 -20.04 1.51 1.86
C TRP A 41 -19.79 2.41 0.66
N LYS A 42 -19.52 3.71 0.87
CA LYS A 42 -19.19 4.65 -0.22
C LYS A 42 -17.91 4.24 -0.94
N SER A 43 -16.88 3.88 -0.17
CA SER A 43 -15.62 3.37 -0.69
C SER A 43 -15.83 2.07 -1.48
N THR A 44 -16.66 1.16 -0.97
CA THR A 44 -16.94 -0.13 -1.64
C THR A 44 -17.63 0.07 -2.98
N ILE A 45 -18.65 0.94 -3.05
CA ILE A 45 -19.35 1.23 -4.31
C ILE A 45 -18.44 1.92 -5.30
N LEU A 46 -17.65 2.90 -4.84
CA LEU A 46 -16.73 3.64 -5.71
C LEU A 46 -15.65 2.72 -6.30
N ILE A 47 -15.00 1.93 -5.45
CA ILE A 47 -13.92 1.04 -5.88
C ILE A 47 -14.46 -0.10 -6.74
N GLY A 48 -15.58 -0.69 -6.33
CA GLY A 48 -16.25 -1.75 -7.10
C GLY A 48 -16.68 -1.26 -8.49
N GLY A 49 -17.24 -0.05 -8.58
CA GLY A 49 -17.63 0.57 -9.84
C GLY A 49 -16.41 0.84 -10.75
N ILE A 50 -15.34 1.45 -10.21
CA ILE A 50 -14.10 1.68 -10.97
C ILE A 50 -13.49 0.35 -11.42
N ALA A 51 -13.42 -0.64 -10.54
CA ALA A 51 -12.87 -1.95 -10.86
C ALA A 51 -13.68 -2.65 -11.97
N SER A 52 -15.01 -2.56 -11.94
CA SER A 52 -15.89 -3.14 -12.98
C SER A 52 -15.66 -2.47 -14.35
N VAL A 53 -15.55 -1.15 -14.39
CA VAL A 53 -15.28 -0.41 -15.63
C VAL A 53 -13.89 -0.77 -16.18
N VAL A 54 -12.87 -0.78 -15.32
CA VAL A 54 -11.50 -1.14 -15.71
C VAL A 54 -11.45 -2.59 -16.21
N ALA A 55 -12.13 -3.51 -15.53
CA ALA A 55 -12.19 -4.93 -15.95
C ALA A 55 -12.88 -5.11 -17.30
N ALA A 56 -13.92 -4.33 -17.59
CA ALA A 56 -14.62 -4.37 -18.87
C ALA A 56 -13.77 -3.84 -20.04
N LEU A 57 -12.91 -2.86 -19.78
CA LEU A 57 -12.10 -2.20 -20.81
C LEU A 57 -10.69 -2.78 -20.98
N THR A 58 -10.20 -3.53 -20.00
CA THR A 58 -8.82 -4.02 -19.97
C THR A 58 -8.74 -5.52 -20.29
N PRO A 59 -7.96 -5.92 -21.29
CA PRO A 59 -7.68 -7.34 -21.52
C PRO A 59 -7.03 -7.99 -20.30
N ILE A 60 -7.45 -9.20 -19.96
CA ILE A 60 -7.02 -9.94 -18.77
C ILE A 60 -5.49 -10.08 -18.69
N GLU A 61 -4.84 -10.25 -19.82
CA GLU A 61 -3.38 -10.37 -19.89
C GLU A 61 -2.68 -9.09 -19.37
N LYS A 62 -3.17 -7.92 -19.79
CA LYS A 62 -2.63 -6.64 -19.34
C LYS A 62 -2.88 -6.41 -17.84
N ALA A 63 -4.08 -6.75 -17.36
CA ALA A 63 -4.42 -6.66 -15.95
C ALA A 63 -3.53 -7.57 -15.09
N THR A 64 -3.29 -8.80 -15.52
CA THR A 64 -2.42 -9.75 -14.83
C THR A 64 -0.97 -9.25 -14.74
N LYS A 65 -0.41 -8.75 -15.84
CA LYS A 65 0.96 -8.19 -15.86
C LYS A 65 1.09 -6.99 -14.92
N MET A 66 0.10 -6.11 -14.88
CA MET A 66 0.10 -4.96 -13.95
C MET A 66 0.01 -5.39 -12.49
N THR A 67 -0.83 -6.37 -12.19
CA THR A 67 -0.93 -6.93 -10.83
C THR A 67 0.37 -7.60 -10.41
N SER A 68 1.00 -8.37 -11.30
CA SER A 68 2.26 -9.05 -11.03
C SER A 68 3.39 -8.08 -10.71
N ILE A 69 3.61 -7.05 -11.54
CA ILE A 69 4.69 -6.09 -11.29
C ILE A 69 4.45 -5.27 -10.02
N GLY A 70 3.19 -4.91 -9.74
CA GLY A 70 2.83 -4.20 -8.50
C GLY A 70 3.07 -5.02 -7.24
N THR A 71 2.72 -6.30 -7.25
CA THR A 71 2.98 -7.23 -6.12
C THR A 71 4.47 -7.49 -5.93
N LEU A 72 5.23 -7.70 -7.00
CA LEU A 72 6.68 -7.88 -6.91
C LEU A 72 7.36 -6.64 -6.33
N LEU A 73 6.95 -5.44 -6.75
CA LEU A 73 7.44 -4.19 -6.19
C LEU A 73 7.10 -4.07 -4.70
N ALA A 74 5.87 -4.40 -4.30
CA ALA A 74 5.46 -4.37 -2.89
C ALA A 74 6.31 -5.32 -2.04
N PHE A 75 6.55 -6.54 -2.51
CA PHE A 75 7.41 -7.50 -1.80
C PHE A 75 8.87 -7.03 -1.74
N ALA A 76 9.39 -6.47 -2.81
CA ALA A 76 10.74 -5.87 -2.80
C ALA A 76 10.84 -4.75 -1.76
N MET A 77 9.84 -3.86 -1.70
CA MET A 77 9.79 -2.79 -0.70
C MET A 77 9.68 -3.32 0.73
N ILE A 78 8.89 -4.36 0.97
CA ILE A 78 8.78 -5.00 2.29
C ILE A 78 10.14 -5.60 2.70
N CYS A 79 10.81 -6.34 1.81
CA CYS A 79 12.14 -6.89 2.07
C CYS A 79 13.15 -5.79 2.43
N ALA A 80 13.17 -4.71 1.67
CA ALA A 80 14.02 -3.55 1.94
C ALA A 80 13.66 -2.86 3.27
N ALA A 81 12.37 -2.65 3.54
CA ALA A 81 11.90 -2.02 4.76
C ALA A 81 12.27 -2.82 6.02
N VAL A 82 12.08 -4.15 6.00
CA VAL A 82 12.45 -5.03 7.11
C VAL A 82 13.97 -5.00 7.36
N PHE A 83 14.77 -4.98 6.30
CA PHE A 83 16.23 -4.88 6.40
C PHE A 83 16.67 -3.54 7.03
N ILE A 84 16.10 -2.43 6.55
CA ILE A 84 16.40 -1.08 7.06
C ILE A 84 15.95 -0.93 8.52
N LEU A 85 14.74 -1.40 8.84
CA LEU A 85 14.17 -1.30 10.18
C LEU A 85 15.03 -2.08 11.20
N ARG A 86 15.59 -3.22 10.81
CA ARG A 86 16.47 -3.97 11.70
C ARG A 86 17.81 -3.28 11.95
N LYS A 87 18.33 -2.55 10.96
CA LYS A 87 19.52 -1.73 11.13
C LYS A 87 19.29 -0.48 11.99
N LYS A 88 18.14 0.18 11.80
CA LYS A 88 17.84 1.46 12.48
C LYS A 88 17.33 1.29 13.91
N GLN A 89 16.63 0.19 14.20
CA GLN A 89 16.02 -0.07 15.50
C GLN A 89 16.32 -1.50 15.97
N PRO A 90 17.56 -1.80 16.42
CA PRO A 90 17.95 -3.13 16.88
C PRO A 90 17.22 -3.55 18.16
N ASP A 91 16.89 -2.60 19.04
CA ASP A 91 16.36 -2.83 20.40
C ASP A 91 14.84 -3.02 20.46
N LEU A 92 14.14 -2.94 19.32
CA LEU A 92 12.71 -3.15 19.28
C LEU A 92 12.37 -4.57 19.75
N HIS A 93 11.47 -4.68 20.74
CA HIS A 93 10.99 -5.99 21.21
C HIS A 93 10.30 -6.75 20.09
N ARG A 94 10.85 -7.90 19.70
CA ARG A 94 10.33 -8.75 18.62
C ARG A 94 10.14 -10.17 19.15
N PRO A 95 8.91 -10.68 19.10
CA PRO A 95 8.61 -12.05 19.54
C PRO A 95 9.38 -13.10 18.72
N PHE A 96 9.65 -12.80 17.45
CA PHE A 96 10.37 -13.69 16.54
C PHE A 96 11.58 -13.00 15.90
N LYS A 97 12.75 -13.62 16.01
CA LYS A 97 14.01 -13.10 15.46
C LYS A 97 14.59 -14.10 14.45
N VAL A 98 14.56 -13.75 13.17
CA VAL A 98 15.23 -14.55 12.12
C VAL A 98 16.74 -14.43 12.29
N ARG A 99 17.45 -15.56 12.42
CA ARG A 99 18.89 -15.61 12.70
C ARG A 99 19.76 -15.01 11.59
N ARG A 100 19.35 -15.15 10.31
CA ARG A 100 20.08 -14.64 9.12
C ARG A 100 19.16 -13.75 8.26
N LEU A 101 18.55 -12.75 8.88
CA LEU A 101 17.62 -11.87 8.16
C LEU A 101 18.24 -11.20 6.94
N GLY A 102 19.52 -10.82 7.02
CA GLY A 102 20.21 -10.20 5.89
C GLY A 102 20.25 -11.07 4.64
N LEU A 103 20.48 -12.38 4.81
CA LEU A 103 20.45 -13.34 3.70
C LEU A 103 19.01 -13.55 3.17
N VAL A 104 18.04 -13.73 4.06
CA VAL A 104 16.65 -13.99 3.67
C VAL A 104 16.04 -12.77 2.99
N ALA A 105 16.18 -11.59 3.57
CA ALA A 105 15.65 -10.35 2.98
C ALA A 105 16.42 -9.95 1.71
N GLY A 106 17.74 -10.16 1.68
CA GLY A 106 18.57 -9.93 0.50
C GLY A 106 18.23 -10.86 -0.66
N ALA A 107 18.07 -12.14 -0.39
CA ALA A 107 17.63 -13.11 -1.40
C ALA A 107 16.21 -12.79 -1.89
N GLY A 108 15.27 -12.48 -0.98
CA GLY A 108 13.91 -12.08 -1.35
C GLY A 108 13.91 -10.83 -2.25
N LEU A 109 14.70 -9.82 -1.92
CA LEU A 109 14.85 -8.63 -2.75
C LEU A 109 15.41 -8.96 -4.13
N LEU A 110 16.50 -9.74 -4.18
CA LEU A 110 17.14 -10.16 -5.42
C LEU A 110 16.18 -10.93 -6.33
N PHE A 111 15.48 -11.95 -5.80
CA PHE A 111 14.54 -12.73 -6.60
C PHE A 111 13.36 -11.88 -7.10
N ASN A 112 12.81 -10.98 -6.29
CA ASN A 112 11.76 -10.06 -6.75
C ASN A 112 12.26 -9.15 -7.88
N LEU A 113 13.46 -8.61 -7.78
CA LEU A 113 14.05 -7.78 -8.84
C LEU A 113 14.30 -8.60 -10.11
N LEU A 114 14.85 -9.81 -10.01
CA LEU A 114 15.05 -10.69 -11.17
C LEU A 114 13.74 -10.98 -11.89
N LEU A 115 12.67 -11.30 -11.14
CA LEU A 115 11.35 -11.53 -11.72
C LEU A 115 10.78 -10.25 -12.36
N MET A 116 11.01 -9.08 -11.76
CA MET A 116 10.61 -7.80 -12.37
C MET A 116 11.34 -7.53 -13.68
N PHE A 117 12.63 -7.83 -13.76
CA PHE A 117 13.40 -7.67 -15.01
C PHE A 117 12.96 -8.63 -16.11
N SER A 118 12.33 -9.75 -15.76
CA SER A 118 11.75 -10.68 -16.75
C SER A 118 10.46 -10.18 -17.42
N LEU A 119 9.86 -9.09 -16.89
CA LEU A 119 8.64 -8.52 -17.48
C LEU A 119 8.98 -7.56 -18.64
N ASP A 120 8.03 -7.43 -19.56
CA ASP A 120 8.14 -6.59 -20.75
C ASP A 120 8.25 -5.09 -20.40
N GLY A 121 8.97 -4.32 -21.25
CA GLY A 121 9.20 -2.89 -21.05
C GLY A 121 7.92 -2.06 -20.98
N ALA A 122 6.84 -2.47 -21.65
CA ALA A 122 5.55 -1.80 -21.58
C ALA A 122 4.93 -1.88 -20.18
N THR A 123 5.18 -2.97 -19.45
CA THR A 123 4.74 -3.12 -18.04
C THR A 123 5.52 -2.21 -17.12
N TRP A 124 6.83 -2.04 -17.35
CA TRP A 124 7.66 -1.08 -16.63
C TRP A 124 7.21 0.37 -16.84
N MET A 125 6.90 0.75 -18.08
CA MET A 125 6.40 2.09 -18.38
C MET A 125 5.09 2.38 -17.61
N ARG A 126 4.17 1.42 -17.58
CA ARG A 126 2.92 1.56 -16.80
C ARG A 126 3.19 1.69 -15.30
N LEU A 127 4.11 0.88 -14.76
CA LEU A 127 4.50 0.99 -13.35
C LEU A 127 5.04 2.38 -13.03
N LEU A 128 5.91 2.94 -13.88
CA LEU A 128 6.46 4.28 -13.71
C LEU A 128 5.36 5.34 -13.73
N VAL A 129 4.45 5.30 -14.69
CA VAL A 129 3.34 6.24 -14.79
C VAL A 129 2.48 6.20 -13.53
N TRP A 130 2.10 5.01 -13.05
CA TRP A 130 1.31 4.86 -11.84
C TRP A 130 2.06 5.29 -10.58
N SER A 131 3.36 5.01 -10.50
CA SER A 131 4.21 5.44 -9.38
C SER A 131 4.34 6.96 -9.32
N VAL A 132 4.53 7.61 -10.45
CA VAL A 132 4.59 9.08 -10.55
C VAL A 132 3.26 9.69 -10.14
N LEU A 133 2.13 9.17 -10.65
CA LEU A 133 0.80 9.61 -10.23
C LEU A 133 0.60 9.46 -8.71
N GLY A 134 1.00 8.33 -8.15
CA GLY A 134 0.93 8.08 -6.70
C GLY A 134 1.76 9.09 -5.90
N ILE A 135 2.98 9.38 -6.34
CA ILE A 135 3.86 10.37 -5.71
C ILE A 135 3.26 11.78 -5.80
N ILE A 136 2.69 12.14 -6.95
CA ILE A 136 2.03 13.44 -7.13
C ILE A 136 0.87 13.59 -6.16
N VAL A 137 -0.03 12.61 -6.10
CA VAL A 137 -1.16 12.61 -5.15
C VAL A 137 -0.67 12.68 -3.71
N TYR A 138 0.35 11.91 -3.35
CA TYR A 138 0.95 11.96 -2.02
C TYR A 138 1.54 13.33 -1.69
N ARG A 139 2.26 13.95 -2.61
CA ARG A 139 2.88 15.25 -2.39
C ARG A 139 1.87 16.39 -2.29
N PHE A 140 0.82 16.39 -3.12
CA PHE A 140 -0.19 17.44 -3.11
C PHE A 140 -1.21 17.29 -1.99
N TYR A 141 -1.60 16.08 -1.66
CA TYR A 141 -2.65 15.80 -0.67
C TYR A 141 -2.11 15.22 0.64
N GLY A 142 -1.31 14.14 0.57
CA GLY A 142 -0.85 13.40 1.73
C GLY A 142 0.04 14.22 2.66
N LEU A 143 1.02 14.96 2.13
CA LEU A 143 1.93 15.78 2.96
C LEU A 143 1.21 16.92 3.69
N ARG A 144 0.15 17.48 3.10
CA ARG A 144 -0.58 18.60 3.72
C ARG A 144 -1.55 18.17 4.82
N LYS A 145 -2.10 16.96 4.74
CA LYS A 145 -3.17 16.48 5.65
C LYS A 145 -2.77 15.28 6.51
N SER A 146 -1.52 14.79 6.40
CA SER A 146 -1.05 13.66 7.20
C SER A 146 -1.02 14.01 8.68
N LYS A 147 -1.65 13.18 9.50
CA LYS A 147 -1.61 13.30 10.97
C LYS A 147 -0.21 13.18 11.54
N LEU A 148 0.70 12.47 10.87
CA LEU A 148 2.10 12.38 11.26
C LEU A 148 2.81 13.73 11.26
N ASN A 149 2.48 14.63 10.33
CA ASN A 149 3.01 15.99 10.34
C ASN A 149 2.46 16.83 11.49
N ALA A 150 1.21 16.59 11.89
CA ALA A 150 0.62 17.25 13.05
C ALA A 150 1.26 16.79 14.38
N LEU A 151 1.68 15.53 14.47
CA LEU A 151 2.40 14.99 15.64
C LEU A 151 3.87 15.46 15.70
N ASN A 152 4.49 15.72 14.56
CA ASN A 152 5.87 16.19 14.45
C ASN A 152 6.00 17.72 14.46
N ALA A 153 4.89 18.45 14.52
CA ALA A 153 4.92 19.90 14.67
C ALA A 153 5.56 20.30 16.03
N PRO A 154 6.44 21.30 16.07
CA PRO A 154 7.27 21.63 17.23
C PRO A 154 6.51 22.09 18.50
N GLY A 155 5.20 21.96 18.54
CA GLY A 155 4.37 22.25 19.71
C GLY A 155 3.59 21.06 20.28
N ASN A 156 3.65 19.89 19.66
CA ASN A 156 2.78 18.75 20.03
C ASN A 156 3.57 17.45 20.29
N ARG A 157 4.81 17.55 20.74
CA ARG A 157 5.51 16.37 21.26
C ARG A 157 4.82 15.98 22.57
N PRO A 158 4.24 14.76 22.68
CA PRO A 158 3.85 14.27 23.99
C PRO A 158 5.12 14.30 24.85
N ALA A 159 5.04 14.96 26.00
CA ALA A 159 6.12 14.96 26.97
C ALA A 159 6.48 13.50 27.24
N SER A 160 7.66 13.09 26.78
CA SER A 160 8.28 11.83 27.15
C SER A 160 8.63 11.92 28.62
N GLY A 161 7.67 11.60 29.46
CA GLY A 161 7.79 11.59 30.90
C GLY A 161 7.28 10.26 31.41
N LEU A 162 8.25 9.44 31.86
CA LEU A 162 8.15 8.26 32.72
C LEU A 162 7.90 6.93 32.01
#